data_bd8443ab1c273dd9cc9384e78791004d
#
_entry.id   bd8443ab1c273dd9cc9384e78791004d
#
_cell.length_a   1.000
_cell.length_b   1.000
_cell.length_c   1.000
_cell.angle_alpha   90.00
_cell.angle_beta   90.00
_cell.angle_gamma   90.00
#
_symmetry.space_group_name_H-M   'P 1'
#
loop_
_entity.id
_entity.type
_entity.pdbx_description
1 polymer ?
#
loop_
_entity_poly.entity_id
_entity_poly.type
_entity_poly.pdbx_seq_one_letter_code
_entity_poly.pdbx_strand_id
1 'polypeptide(L)'
;MTDTQSPKVQAPDILRCAYMEIVVADLEASRKFYVDTLGLVVTDEDDDAIYLRTYEEFIHHNLVLRKGEQAAVAAFAYRVRSPEDLDLAEEFYKARGCEVRRNKDGFVKGIGDSVRVQDPLGFPYEFFYEVEHCERLAWSYDAHIPGAIVRLDHFNQITPDVPSAVGYMEDLGFRITEDIRDSEGTVYAAWMRRKPTVHDTAMTGGDGPRMHHIAFATHEKHNIIAICDKLGALRESDRIERGPGRHAVSNAYYLYLRDPDGHRVEIYTQDYYTGDPDNPAVTWDVHDNQRRDWWGTPVVPSWYSEGSLVLDLDGNPVPLTSRTDASEMEQTIGADGFSYTRPDDDKDKLPDWKKGEYKLGNQL
;
A
#
# COMPACT_ATOMS: atom_id res chain seq x y z
N MET A 1 -1.77 44.69 -10.45
CA MET A 1 -2.09 43.47 -11.19
C MET A 1 -2.71 42.54 -10.16
N THR A 2 -4.02 42.40 -10.22
CA THR A 2 -4.77 41.52 -9.30
C THR A 2 -4.51 40.11 -9.77
N ASP A 3 -3.79 39.36 -8.93
CA ASP A 3 -3.57 37.94 -9.08
C ASP A 3 -4.93 37.23 -8.92
N THR A 4 -5.61 36.99 -10.04
CA THR A 4 -6.83 36.19 -10.06
C THR A 4 -6.42 34.71 -9.97
N GLN A 5 -6.11 34.26 -8.77
CA GLN A 5 -6.09 32.83 -8.52
C GLN A 5 -7.46 32.28 -8.90
N SER A 6 -7.50 31.40 -9.89
CA SER A 6 -8.69 30.60 -10.17
C SER A 6 -9.19 29.99 -8.87
N PRO A 7 -10.52 29.98 -8.61
CA PRO A 7 -11.04 29.41 -7.37
C PRO A 7 -10.51 27.96 -7.23
N LYS A 8 -9.87 27.66 -6.09
CA LYS A 8 -9.34 26.33 -5.83
C LYS A 8 -10.54 25.38 -5.80
N VAL A 9 -10.61 24.43 -6.73
CA VAL A 9 -11.69 23.44 -6.79
C VAL A 9 -11.62 22.61 -5.52
N GLN A 10 -12.76 22.46 -4.85
CA GLN A 10 -12.85 21.69 -3.62
C GLN A 10 -12.57 20.21 -3.88
N ALA A 11 -11.75 19.60 -3.04
CA ALA A 11 -11.50 18.17 -3.08
C ALA A 11 -12.67 17.40 -2.41
N PRO A 12 -12.92 16.13 -2.80
CA PRO A 12 -13.83 15.24 -2.09
C PRO A 12 -13.33 14.96 -0.65
N ASP A 13 -14.26 14.81 0.30
CA ASP A 13 -13.91 14.41 1.68
C ASP A 13 -13.72 12.89 1.76
N ILE A 14 -12.49 12.44 1.56
CA ILE A 14 -12.11 11.02 1.64
C ILE A 14 -12.12 10.59 3.10
N LEU A 15 -12.77 9.47 3.40
CA LEU A 15 -12.79 8.86 4.73
C LEU A 15 -11.59 7.95 4.98
N ARG A 16 -11.33 7.05 4.02
CA ARG A 16 -10.29 6.02 4.13
C ARG A 16 -10.04 5.31 2.80
N CYS A 17 -8.91 4.62 2.67
CA CYS A 17 -8.77 3.54 1.71
C CYS A 17 -9.80 2.44 2.05
N ALA A 18 -10.46 1.86 1.05
CA ALA A 18 -11.59 0.98 1.27
C ALA A 18 -11.47 -0.38 0.59
N TYR A 19 -11.04 -0.43 -0.65
CA TYR A 19 -10.73 -1.68 -1.34
C TYR A 19 -9.73 -1.48 -2.47
N MET A 20 -9.17 -2.57 -2.96
CA MET A 20 -8.38 -2.62 -4.18
C MET A 20 -8.95 -3.65 -5.14
N GLU A 21 -8.93 -3.35 -6.45
CA GLU A 21 -9.22 -4.32 -7.51
C GLU A 21 -7.90 -4.70 -8.18
N ILE A 22 -7.52 -5.98 -8.08
CA ILE A 22 -6.33 -6.54 -8.73
C ILE A 22 -6.72 -7.56 -9.79
N VAL A 23 -5.92 -7.61 -10.85
CA VAL A 23 -6.08 -8.59 -11.93
C VAL A 23 -5.16 -9.78 -11.66
N VAL A 24 -5.72 -10.98 -11.68
CA VAL A 24 -5.04 -12.25 -11.41
C VAL A 24 -5.28 -13.24 -12.57
N ALA A 25 -4.28 -14.05 -12.87
CA ALA A 25 -4.37 -15.01 -13.98
C ALA A 25 -5.20 -16.24 -13.63
N ASP A 26 -5.13 -16.68 -12.36
CA ASP A 26 -5.82 -17.87 -11.85
C ASP A 26 -6.59 -17.53 -10.58
N LEU A 27 -7.92 -17.41 -10.71
CA LEU A 27 -8.82 -17.12 -9.58
C LEU A 27 -8.75 -18.18 -8.50
N GLU A 28 -8.60 -19.46 -8.84
CA GLU A 28 -8.57 -20.54 -7.86
C GLU A 28 -7.27 -20.55 -7.06
N ALA A 29 -6.12 -20.33 -7.73
CA ALA A 29 -4.85 -20.18 -7.05
C ALA A 29 -4.84 -18.95 -6.11
N SER A 30 -5.38 -17.82 -6.57
CA SER A 30 -5.51 -16.61 -5.77
C SER A 30 -6.50 -16.78 -4.62
N ARG A 31 -7.64 -17.45 -4.87
CA ARG A 31 -8.60 -17.80 -3.81
C ARG A 31 -7.94 -18.62 -2.70
N LYS A 32 -7.19 -19.65 -3.06
CA LYS A 32 -6.44 -20.47 -2.09
C LYS A 32 -5.48 -19.62 -1.25
N PHE A 33 -4.76 -18.69 -1.87
CA PHE A 33 -3.84 -17.80 -1.16
C PHE A 33 -4.58 -16.84 -0.23
N TYR A 34 -5.55 -16.08 -0.74
CA TYR A 34 -6.21 -15.04 0.05
C TYR A 34 -7.21 -15.60 1.08
N VAL A 35 -7.94 -16.66 0.75
CA VAL A 35 -8.95 -17.26 1.64
C VAL A 35 -8.31 -18.31 2.56
N ASP A 36 -7.70 -19.36 1.99
CA ASP A 36 -7.25 -20.49 2.82
C ASP A 36 -5.96 -20.16 3.58
N THR A 37 -5.07 -19.34 3.02
CA THR A 37 -3.80 -18.98 3.69
C THR A 37 -3.95 -17.73 4.54
N LEU A 38 -4.49 -16.64 4.03
CA LEU A 38 -4.57 -15.35 4.74
C LEU A 38 -5.90 -15.16 5.51
N GLY A 39 -6.96 -15.91 5.18
CA GLY A 39 -8.20 -15.90 5.92
C GLY A 39 -9.18 -14.79 5.53
N LEU A 40 -9.08 -14.23 4.32
CA LEU A 40 -10.16 -13.36 3.84
C LEU A 40 -11.42 -14.18 3.61
N VAL A 41 -12.56 -13.52 3.74
CA VAL A 41 -13.87 -14.15 3.61
C VAL A 41 -14.47 -13.80 2.25
N VAL A 42 -14.90 -14.81 1.51
CA VAL A 42 -15.66 -14.60 0.25
C VAL A 42 -17.01 -14.01 0.60
N THR A 43 -17.32 -12.85 0.07
CA THR A 43 -18.63 -12.21 0.15
C THR A 43 -19.48 -12.59 -1.04
N ASP A 44 -18.87 -12.56 -2.22
CA ASP A 44 -19.52 -12.90 -3.49
C ASP A 44 -18.49 -13.40 -4.50
N GLU A 45 -18.91 -14.15 -5.51
CA GLU A 45 -18.06 -14.62 -6.60
C GLU A 45 -18.88 -14.89 -7.86
N ASP A 46 -18.23 -14.79 -9.01
CA ASP A 46 -18.73 -15.17 -10.32
C ASP A 46 -17.58 -15.74 -11.19
N ASP A 47 -17.83 -16.00 -12.47
CA ASP A 47 -16.83 -16.60 -13.37
C ASP A 47 -15.62 -15.68 -13.63
N ASP A 48 -15.76 -14.38 -13.39
CA ASP A 48 -14.78 -13.36 -13.72
C ASP A 48 -14.16 -12.68 -12.49
N ALA A 49 -14.74 -12.82 -11.29
CA ALA A 49 -14.26 -12.13 -10.11
C ALA A 49 -14.62 -12.84 -8.79
N ILE A 50 -13.77 -12.63 -7.76
CA ILE A 50 -14.03 -13.00 -6.37
C ILE A 50 -13.96 -11.74 -5.53
N TYR A 51 -14.99 -11.49 -4.71
CA TYR A 51 -15.07 -10.35 -3.81
C TYR A 51 -14.78 -10.80 -2.39
N LEU A 52 -13.71 -10.25 -1.79
CA LEU A 52 -13.18 -10.68 -0.51
C LEU A 52 -13.26 -9.56 0.53
N ARG A 53 -13.56 -9.91 1.77
CA ARG A 53 -13.52 -8.98 2.90
C ARG A 53 -12.79 -9.55 4.10
N THR A 54 -12.39 -8.67 4.99
CA THR A 54 -11.74 -9.00 6.25
C THR A 54 -12.75 -9.09 7.39
N TYR A 55 -12.35 -9.66 8.54
CA TYR A 55 -13.29 -9.94 9.65
C TYR A 55 -13.92 -8.71 10.30
N GLU A 56 -13.19 -7.58 10.40
CA GLU A 56 -13.73 -6.32 10.93
C GLU A 56 -14.60 -5.56 9.93
N GLU A 57 -14.50 -5.87 8.65
CA GLU A 57 -15.14 -5.07 7.62
C GLU A 57 -16.65 -5.32 7.55
N PHE A 58 -17.38 -4.25 7.32
CA PHE A 58 -18.84 -4.26 7.18
C PHE A 58 -19.32 -3.86 5.78
N ILE A 59 -18.41 -3.37 4.91
CA ILE A 59 -18.71 -3.15 3.50
C ILE A 59 -18.52 -4.43 2.71
N HIS A 60 -19.14 -4.50 1.53
CA HIS A 60 -19.20 -5.71 0.71
C HIS A 60 -17.82 -6.36 0.51
N HIS A 61 -16.77 -5.60 0.24
CA HIS A 61 -15.42 -6.15 0.02
C HIS A 61 -14.30 -5.14 0.33
N ASN A 62 -13.08 -5.67 0.56
CA ASN A 62 -11.83 -4.92 0.65
C ASN A 62 -10.86 -5.24 -0.48
N LEU A 63 -11.06 -6.38 -1.14
CA LEU A 63 -10.25 -6.85 -2.25
C LEU A 63 -11.15 -7.49 -3.29
N VAL A 64 -10.95 -7.10 -4.54
CA VAL A 64 -11.55 -7.76 -5.70
C VAL A 64 -10.43 -8.45 -6.47
N LEU A 65 -10.56 -9.74 -6.66
CA LEU A 65 -9.72 -10.54 -7.56
C LEU A 65 -10.44 -10.63 -8.90
N ARG A 66 -9.95 -9.97 -9.92
CA ARG A 66 -10.53 -10.01 -11.26
C ARG A 66 -9.68 -10.86 -12.17
N LYS A 67 -10.31 -11.78 -12.90
CA LYS A 67 -9.64 -12.62 -13.88
C LYS A 67 -9.11 -11.81 -15.07
N GLY A 68 -7.85 -12.03 -15.44
CA GLY A 68 -7.25 -11.41 -16.62
C GLY A 68 -5.89 -12.00 -16.95
N GLU A 69 -5.34 -11.65 -18.11
CA GLU A 69 -4.11 -12.27 -18.62
C GLU A 69 -2.83 -11.68 -18.00
N GLN A 70 -2.88 -10.43 -17.53
CA GLN A 70 -1.73 -9.72 -17.01
C GLN A 70 -1.98 -9.23 -15.59
N ALA A 71 -1.14 -9.63 -14.65
CA ALA A 71 -1.19 -9.14 -13.28
C ALA A 71 -1.02 -7.61 -13.23
N ALA A 72 -2.02 -6.93 -12.69
CA ALA A 72 -2.07 -5.47 -12.59
C ALA A 72 -3.06 -5.01 -11.51
N VAL A 73 -3.10 -3.71 -11.23
CA VAL A 73 -4.11 -3.07 -10.38
C VAL A 73 -5.07 -2.29 -11.26
N ALA A 74 -6.37 -2.59 -11.15
CA ALA A 74 -7.43 -1.93 -11.89
C ALA A 74 -8.07 -0.77 -11.10
N ALA A 75 -8.01 -0.78 -9.76
CA ALA A 75 -8.47 0.34 -8.94
C ALA A 75 -7.86 0.35 -7.54
N PHE A 76 -7.56 1.57 -7.07
CA PHE A 76 -7.36 1.92 -5.67
C PHE A 76 -8.60 2.69 -5.21
N ALA A 77 -9.42 2.09 -4.35
CA ALA A 77 -10.72 2.66 -4.02
C ALA A 77 -10.74 3.33 -2.65
N TYR A 78 -11.28 4.54 -2.62
CA TYR A 78 -11.45 5.36 -1.43
C TYR A 78 -12.93 5.61 -1.17
N ARG A 79 -13.34 5.40 0.08
CA ARG A 79 -14.69 5.77 0.51
C ARG A 79 -14.74 7.26 0.83
N VAL A 80 -15.74 7.95 0.31
CA VAL A 80 -16.00 9.37 0.59
C VAL A 80 -17.09 9.54 1.65
N ARG A 81 -17.25 10.75 2.19
CA ARG A 81 -18.13 11.02 3.32
C ARG A 81 -19.60 11.11 2.93
N SER A 82 -19.90 11.59 1.73
CA SER A 82 -21.27 11.85 1.29
C SER A 82 -21.42 11.59 -0.22
N PRO A 83 -22.66 11.45 -0.72
CA PRO A 83 -22.90 11.32 -2.16
C PRO A 83 -22.40 12.54 -2.97
N GLU A 84 -22.46 13.74 -2.39
CA GLU A 84 -22.03 15.00 -3.00
C GLU A 84 -20.52 15.02 -3.28
N ASP A 85 -19.75 14.27 -2.50
CA ASP A 85 -18.30 14.13 -2.71
C ASP A 85 -17.95 13.46 -4.04
N LEU A 86 -18.87 12.71 -4.64
CA LEU A 86 -18.67 12.16 -5.98
C LEU A 86 -18.66 13.25 -7.04
N ASP A 87 -19.51 14.28 -6.90
CA ASP A 87 -19.51 15.44 -7.80
C ASP A 87 -18.25 16.27 -7.59
N LEU A 88 -17.83 16.46 -6.34
CA LEU A 88 -16.57 17.12 -6.02
C LEU A 88 -15.36 16.36 -6.59
N ALA A 89 -15.34 15.03 -6.52
CA ALA A 89 -14.28 14.23 -7.13
C ALA A 89 -14.23 14.43 -8.64
N GLU A 90 -15.38 14.35 -9.31
CA GLU A 90 -15.47 14.56 -10.75
C GLU A 90 -14.97 15.95 -11.17
N GLU A 91 -15.39 17.02 -10.48
CA GLU A 91 -14.95 18.38 -10.71
C GLU A 91 -13.45 18.57 -10.44
N PHE A 92 -12.96 18.05 -9.33
CA PHE A 92 -11.57 18.13 -8.91
C PHE A 92 -10.60 17.54 -9.95
N TYR A 93 -10.93 16.37 -10.49
CA TYR A 93 -10.09 15.69 -11.47
C TYR A 93 -10.24 16.25 -12.88
N LYS A 94 -11.44 16.65 -13.29
CA LYS A 94 -11.66 17.36 -14.57
C LYS A 94 -10.91 18.68 -14.63
N ALA A 95 -10.87 19.42 -13.52
CA ALA A 95 -10.11 20.67 -13.44
C ALA A 95 -8.59 20.47 -13.58
N ARG A 96 -8.10 19.27 -13.33
CA ARG A 96 -6.70 18.86 -13.51
C ARG A 96 -6.42 18.20 -14.87
N GLY A 97 -7.43 18.13 -15.74
CA GLY A 97 -7.31 17.53 -17.08
C GLY A 97 -7.25 16.00 -17.06
N CYS A 98 -7.64 15.38 -15.96
CA CYS A 98 -7.67 13.93 -15.83
C CYS A 98 -8.84 13.29 -16.56
N GLU A 99 -8.68 12.04 -17.01
CA GLU A 99 -9.81 11.24 -17.46
C GLU A 99 -10.68 10.87 -16.26
N VAL A 100 -12.01 11.03 -16.41
CA VAL A 100 -12.98 10.79 -15.36
C VAL A 100 -14.18 10.03 -15.93
N ARG A 101 -14.59 8.95 -15.24
CA ARG A 101 -15.75 8.13 -15.58
C ARG A 101 -16.70 8.05 -14.39
N ARG A 102 -17.95 8.51 -14.58
CA ARG A 102 -19.02 8.30 -13.62
C ARG A 102 -19.68 6.96 -13.90
N ASN A 103 -19.58 6.03 -12.96
CA ASN A 103 -20.17 4.71 -13.04
C ASN A 103 -21.49 4.66 -12.27
N LYS A 104 -22.42 3.83 -12.74
CA LYS A 104 -23.70 3.60 -12.08
C LYS A 104 -23.62 2.44 -11.11
N ASP A 105 -24.56 2.43 -10.18
CA ASP A 105 -24.79 1.36 -9.23
C ASP A 105 -24.63 -0.02 -9.89
N GLY A 106 -23.83 -0.88 -9.26
CA GLY A 106 -23.54 -2.23 -9.71
C GLY A 106 -22.44 -2.32 -10.78
N PHE A 107 -21.75 -1.23 -11.14
CA PHE A 107 -20.54 -1.32 -11.99
C PHE A 107 -19.45 -2.18 -11.33
N VAL A 108 -19.23 -1.99 -10.04
CA VAL A 108 -18.56 -2.95 -9.17
C VAL A 108 -19.63 -3.51 -8.23
N LYS A 109 -19.72 -4.82 -8.15
CA LYS A 109 -20.76 -5.51 -7.36
C LYS A 109 -20.72 -5.06 -5.91
N GLY A 110 -21.87 -4.73 -5.34
CA GLY A 110 -22.01 -4.22 -3.98
C GLY A 110 -21.60 -2.75 -3.78
N ILE A 111 -21.20 -2.04 -4.83
CA ILE A 111 -20.89 -0.59 -4.82
C ILE A 111 -21.99 0.16 -5.56
N GLY A 112 -22.49 1.25 -4.99
CA GLY A 112 -23.41 2.18 -5.63
C GLY A 112 -22.76 3.01 -6.74
N ASP A 113 -23.29 4.21 -7.01
CA ASP A 113 -22.65 5.12 -7.95
C ASP A 113 -21.21 5.42 -7.52
N SER A 114 -20.27 5.44 -8.47
CA SER A 114 -18.85 5.72 -8.24
C SER A 114 -18.24 6.64 -9.30
N VAL A 115 -17.06 7.17 -9.00
CA VAL A 115 -16.25 7.96 -9.93
C VAL A 115 -14.89 7.31 -10.04
N ARG A 116 -14.54 6.79 -11.22
CA ARG A 116 -13.19 6.33 -11.55
C ARG A 116 -12.42 7.43 -12.28
N VAL A 117 -11.16 7.59 -11.95
CA VAL A 117 -10.28 8.59 -12.53
C VAL A 117 -8.92 8.00 -12.83
N GLN A 118 -8.29 8.47 -13.92
CA GLN A 118 -6.85 8.32 -14.07
C GLN A 118 -6.22 9.57 -13.46
N ASP A 119 -5.58 9.44 -12.31
CA ASP A 119 -5.04 10.56 -11.56
C ASP A 119 -3.86 11.24 -12.28
N PRO A 120 -3.38 12.41 -11.83
CA PRO A 120 -2.26 13.11 -12.49
C PRO A 120 -0.95 12.31 -12.50
N LEU A 121 -0.83 11.30 -11.66
CA LEU A 121 0.35 10.43 -11.55
C LEU A 121 0.21 9.13 -12.35
N GLY A 122 -0.97 8.90 -12.95
CA GLY A 122 -1.30 7.71 -13.71
C GLY A 122 -1.92 6.57 -12.89
N PHE A 123 -2.35 6.79 -11.66
CA PHE A 123 -3.03 5.77 -10.87
C PHE A 123 -4.54 5.74 -11.13
N PRO A 124 -5.15 4.54 -11.22
CA PRO A 124 -6.60 4.37 -11.33
C PRO A 124 -7.25 4.48 -9.94
N TYR A 125 -7.80 5.65 -9.60
CA TYR A 125 -8.55 5.82 -8.35
C TYR A 125 -10.05 5.64 -8.58
N GLU A 126 -10.73 5.11 -7.56
CA GLU A 126 -12.18 5.04 -7.50
C GLU A 126 -12.69 5.65 -6.21
N PHE A 127 -13.72 6.50 -6.33
CA PHE A 127 -14.40 7.14 -5.22
C PHE A 127 -15.84 6.66 -5.18
N PHE A 128 -16.32 6.25 -3.99
CA PHE A 128 -17.68 5.78 -3.79
C PHE A 128 -18.20 6.15 -2.39
N TYR A 129 -19.51 6.26 -2.27
CA TYR A 129 -20.17 6.52 -0.99
C TYR A 129 -21.08 5.35 -0.60
N GLU A 130 -22.06 5.00 -1.45
CA GLU A 130 -22.99 3.91 -1.20
C GLU A 130 -22.33 2.57 -1.44
N VAL A 131 -22.58 1.64 -0.52
CA VAL A 131 -22.02 0.28 -0.58
C VAL A 131 -22.93 -0.66 0.18
N GLU A 132 -23.08 -1.87 -0.30
CA GLU A 132 -23.77 -2.94 0.39
C GLU A 132 -23.06 -3.27 1.72
N HIS A 133 -23.87 -3.43 2.79
CA HIS A 133 -23.35 -3.76 4.11
C HIS A 133 -23.45 -5.26 4.37
N CYS A 134 -22.39 -5.81 4.91
CA CYS A 134 -22.29 -7.18 5.39
C CYS A 134 -22.21 -7.22 6.93
N GLU A 135 -22.56 -8.35 7.51
CA GLU A 135 -22.36 -8.59 8.93
C GLU A 135 -20.85 -8.63 9.26
N ARG A 136 -20.44 -7.93 10.30
CA ARG A 136 -19.08 -8.01 10.82
C ARG A 136 -18.84 -9.36 11.46
N LEU A 137 -17.70 -9.98 11.11
CA LEU A 137 -17.27 -11.26 11.66
C LEU A 137 -16.25 -11.11 12.79
N ALA A 138 -16.07 -9.89 13.32
CA ALA A 138 -15.09 -9.62 14.36
C ALA A 138 -15.30 -10.45 15.63
N TRP A 139 -16.53 -10.85 15.93
CA TRP A 139 -16.87 -11.69 17.09
C TRP A 139 -17.04 -13.18 16.77
N SER A 140 -16.98 -13.57 15.50
CA SER A 140 -17.10 -14.96 15.04
C SER A 140 -15.77 -15.69 15.17
N TYR A 141 -15.25 -15.80 16.38
CA TYR A 141 -13.93 -16.38 16.64
C TYR A 141 -13.80 -17.85 16.19
N ASP A 142 -14.91 -18.55 16.07
CA ASP A 142 -14.99 -19.91 15.52
C ASP A 142 -14.67 -19.96 14.01
N ALA A 143 -14.86 -18.84 13.29
CA ALA A 143 -14.52 -18.70 11.88
C ALA A 143 -13.10 -18.16 11.64
N HIS A 144 -12.44 -17.61 12.67
CA HIS A 144 -11.10 -17.05 12.53
C HIS A 144 -10.06 -18.16 12.40
N ILE A 145 -9.28 -18.14 11.34
CA ILE A 145 -8.13 -19.04 11.19
C ILE A 145 -6.89 -18.47 11.91
N PRO A 146 -5.92 -19.30 12.33
CA PRO A 146 -4.65 -18.82 12.83
C PRO A 146 -3.93 -17.93 11.81
N GLY A 147 -3.53 -16.75 12.25
CA GLY A 147 -2.93 -15.73 11.37
C GLY A 147 -3.92 -14.86 10.62
N ALA A 148 -5.22 -14.99 10.88
CA ALA A 148 -6.25 -14.23 10.19
C ALA A 148 -6.01 -12.71 10.20
N ILE A 149 -6.22 -12.11 9.06
CA ILE A 149 -6.17 -10.66 8.86
C ILE A 149 -7.55 -10.05 9.10
N VAL A 150 -7.59 -8.86 9.69
CA VAL A 150 -8.83 -8.31 10.25
C VAL A 150 -9.36 -7.08 9.51
N ARG A 151 -8.48 -6.29 8.88
CA ARG A 151 -8.91 -5.13 8.07
C ARG A 151 -7.90 -4.80 6.97
N LEU A 152 -8.37 -4.17 5.90
CA LEU A 152 -7.50 -3.44 4.99
C LEU A 152 -6.87 -2.27 5.74
N ASP A 153 -5.54 -2.12 5.62
CA ASP A 153 -4.85 -1.04 6.32
C ASP A 153 -4.46 0.09 5.36
N HIS A 154 -3.66 -0.19 4.33
CA HIS A 154 -3.17 0.86 3.44
C HIS A 154 -2.77 0.35 2.06
N PHE A 155 -2.51 1.32 1.17
CA PHE A 155 -1.87 1.11 -0.12
C PHE A 155 -0.48 1.75 -0.13
N ASN A 156 0.50 1.13 -0.79
CA ASN A 156 1.75 1.78 -1.11
C ASN A 156 1.93 1.85 -2.63
N GLN A 157 2.26 3.02 -3.12
CA GLN A 157 2.30 3.37 -4.54
C GLN A 157 3.69 3.89 -4.90
N ILE A 158 4.23 3.41 -6.03
CA ILE A 158 5.53 3.83 -6.56
C ILE A 158 5.29 4.90 -7.62
N THR A 159 5.92 6.05 -7.45
CA THR A 159 5.87 7.18 -8.38
C THR A 159 7.28 7.69 -8.70
N PRO A 160 7.53 8.18 -9.94
CA PRO A 160 8.82 8.79 -10.27
C PRO A 160 9.04 10.15 -9.62
N ASP A 161 7.98 10.82 -9.17
CA ASP A 161 8.00 12.18 -8.59
C ASP A 161 7.23 12.22 -7.26
N VAL A 162 7.93 11.90 -6.17
CA VAL A 162 7.33 11.89 -4.81
C VAL A 162 6.93 13.30 -4.34
N PRO A 163 7.73 14.36 -4.53
CA PRO A 163 7.32 15.70 -4.12
C PRO A 163 5.99 16.16 -4.75
N SER A 164 5.82 15.95 -6.06
CA SER A 164 4.55 16.27 -6.75
C SER A 164 3.40 15.41 -6.25
N ALA A 165 3.65 14.11 -6.01
CA ALA A 165 2.66 13.20 -5.46
C ALA A 165 2.19 13.62 -4.06
N VAL A 166 3.11 14.01 -3.19
CA VAL A 166 2.79 14.50 -1.84
C VAL A 166 1.92 15.75 -1.90
N GLY A 167 2.31 16.75 -2.69
CA GLY A 167 1.52 17.99 -2.85
C GLY A 167 0.11 17.73 -3.39
N TYR A 168 -0.02 16.82 -4.35
CA TYR A 168 -1.31 16.40 -4.87
C TYR A 168 -2.18 15.67 -3.82
N MET A 169 -1.59 14.78 -3.02
CA MET A 169 -2.31 14.09 -1.95
C MET A 169 -2.71 15.04 -0.81
N GLU A 170 -1.90 16.06 -0.50
CA GLU A 170 -2.29 17.12 0.44
C GLU A 170 -3.47 17.95 -0.11
N ASP A 171 -3.51 18.24 -1.42
CA ASP A 171 -4.67 18.86 -2.07
C ASP A 171 -5.95 18.01 -1.95
N LEU A 172 -5.82 16.68 -1.92
CA LEU A 172 -6.91 15.74 -1.63
C LEU A 172 -7.26 15.64 -0.13
N GLY A 173 -6.59 16.42 0.72
CA GLY A 173 -6.83 16.48 2.15
C GLY A 173 -6.15 15.39 2.97
N PHE A 174 -5.23 14.62 2.39
CA PHE A 174 -4.37 13.72 3.17
C PHE A 174 -3.37 14.52 3.99
N ARG A 175 -2.94 13.97 5.10
CA ARG A 175 -1.95 14.56 5.99
C ARG A 175 -0.74 13.64 6.08
N ILE A 176 0.45 14.23 5.97
CA ILE A 176 1.69 13.50 6.20
C ILE A 176 1.74 13.09 7.67
N THR A 177 2.00 11.82 7.91
CA THR A 177 2.30 11.27 9.24
C THR A 177 3.78 11.03 9.40
N GLU A 178 4.42 10.49 8.36
CA GLU A 178 5.86 10.30 8.30
C GLU A 178 6.38 10.56 6.89
N ASP A 179 7.62 11.02 6.79
CA ASP A 179 8.31 11.14 5.51
C ASP A 179 9.81 10.80 5.63
N ILE A 180 10.43 10.58 4.48
CA ILE A 180 11.88 10.39 4.35
C ILE A 180 12.42 11.57 3.54
N ARG A 181 13.40 12.27 4.09
CA ARG A 181 14.05 13.43 3.45
C ARG A 181 15.58 13.36 3.55
N ASP A 182 16.22 14.08 2.63
CA ASP A 182 17.62 14.42 2.74
C ASP A 182 17.83 15.76 3.51
N SER A 183 19.07 16.17 3.65
CA SER A 183 19.45 17.44 4.28
C SER A 183 19.02 18.68 3.49
N GLU A 184 18.68 18.53 2.20
CA GLU A 184 18.19 19.61 1.33
C GLU A 184 16.66 19.71 1.37
N GLY A 185 15.99 18.75 2.04
CA GLY A 185 14.54 18.69 2.18
C GLY A 185 13.82 17.95 1.05
N THR A 186 14.54 17.29 0.14
CA THR A 186 13.94 16.46 -0.90
C THR A 186 13.20 15.27 -0.29
N VAL A 187 11.95 15.06 -0.68
CA VAL A 187 11.12 13.96 -0.17
C VAL A 187 11.30 12.72 -1.04
N TYR A 188 11.70 11.61 -0.44
CA TYR A 188 11.90 10.32 -1.12
C TYR A 188 10.76 9.33 -0.92
N ALA A 189 10.03 9.46 0.17
CA ALA A 189 8.81 8.72 0.46
C ALA A 189 7.96 9.47 1.48
N ALA A 190 6.64 9.26 1.49
CA ALA A 190 5.74 9.82 2.49
C ALA A 190 4.60 8.85 2.80
N TRP A 191 4.26 8.75 4.08
CA TRP A 191 3.11 8.02 4.62
C TRP A 191 2.02 9.01 4.98
N MET A 192 0.84 8.87 4.38
CA MET A 192 -0.19 9.89 4.44
C MET A 192 -1.53 9.28 4.82
N ARG A 193 -2.29 9.98 5.65
CA ARG A 193 -3.51 9.47 6.27
C ARG A 193 -4.75 10.32 6.05
N ARG A 194 -5.90 9.65 6.14
CA ARG A 194 -7.23 10.19 6.40
C ARG A 194 -7.80 9.62 7.69
N LYS A 195 -7.71 8.30 7.89
CA LYS A 195 -8.07 7.61 9.13
C LYS A 195 -7.02 7.83 10.24
N PRO A 196 -7.33 7.55 11.52
CA PRO A 196 -6.43 7.83 12.65
C PRO A 196 -5.35 6.75 12.88
N THR A 197 -4.85 6.12 11.82
CA THR A 197 -3.67 5.24 11.79
C THR A 197 -2.52 5.95 11.09
N VAL A 198 -1.35 5.33 11.02
CA VAL A 198 -0.18 5.98 10.41
C VAL A 198 -0.44 6.37 8.97
N HIS A 199 -1.11 5.54 8.18
CA HIS A 199 -1.41 5.90 6.80
C HIS A 199 -2.61 5.17 6.20
N ASP A 200 -3.20 5.75 5.17
CA ASP A 200 -4.10 5.14 4.19
C ASP A 200 -3.35 4.85 2.90
N THR A 201 -2.37 5.70 2.59
CA THR A 201 -1.54 5.58 1.40
C THR A 201 -0.10 5.98 1.71
N ALA A 202 0.85 5.37 1.01
CA ALA A 202 2.23 5.81 0.97
C ALA A 202 2.64 6.04 -0.48
N MET A 203 3.44 7.10 -0.68
CA MET A 203 4.09 7.43 -1.94
C MET A 203 5.58 7.14 -1.82
N THR A 204 6.08 6.20 -2.62
CA THR A 204 7.48 5.77 -2.61
C THR A 204 8.12 6.07 -3.95
N GLY A 205 9.36 6.55 -3.94
CA GLY A 205 10.09 6.89 -5.16
C GLY A 205 10.57 5.64 -5.92
N GLY A 206 10.39 5.66 -7.24
CA GLY A 206 10.83 4.61 -8.16
C GLY A 206 10.19 4.76 -9.54
N ASP A 207 10.52 3.85 -10.45
CA ASP A 207 9.86 3.82 -11.76
C ASP A 207 8.37 3.51 -11.60
N GLY A 208 7.51 4.39 -12.07
CA GLY A 208 6.07 4.32 -11.84
C GLY A 208 5.22 4.90 -12.98
N PRO A 209 3.88 4.83 -12.85
CA PRO A 209 3.12 4.38 -11.68
C PRO A 209 3.08 2.86 -11.51
N ARG A 210 3.24 2.37 -10.28
CA ARG A 210 3.07 0.95 -9.91
C ARG A 210 2.49 0.84 -8.50
N MET A 211 1.82 -0.25 -8.20
CA MET A 211 1.54 -0.62 -6.81
C MET A 211 2.79 -1.27 -6.20
N HIS A 212 3.26 -0.75 -5.07
CA HIS A 212 4.28 -1.43 -4.28
C HIS A 212 3.66 -2.60 -3.52
N HIS A 213 2.61 -2.33 -2.73
CA HIS A 213 1.84 -3.35 -2.02
C HIS A 213 0.45 -2.87 -1.59
N ILE A 214 -0.40 -3.84 -1.31
CA ILE A 214 -1.60 -3.70 -0.49
C ILE A 214 -1.29 -4.26 0.89
N ALA A 215 -1.75 -3.60 1.96
CA ALA A 215 -1.50 -4.03 3.32
C ALA A 215 -2.78 -4.35 4.08
N PHE A 216 -2.75 -5.44 4.81
CA PHE A 216 -3.81 -5.87 5.70
C PHE A 216 -3.32 -5.96 7.15
N ALA A 217 -4.11 -5.44 8.07
CA ALA A 217 -3.79 -5.49 9.48
C ALA A 217 -4.22 -6.83 10.11
N THR A 218 -3.43 -7.25 11.09
CA THR A 218 -3.78 -8.34 12.02
C THR A 218 -3.77 -7.82 13.46
N HIS A 219 -4.38 -8.54 14.39
CA HIS A 219 -4.48 -8.07 15.78
C HIS A 219 -3.12 -8.04 16.48
N GLU A 220 -2.29 -9.06 16.24
CA GLU A 220 -1.06 -9.25 17.00
C GLU A 220 0.09 -9.78 16.14
N LYS A 221 1.33 -9.51 16.57
CA LYS A 221 2.55 -10.03 15.92
C LYS A 221 2.61 -11.57 15.86
N HIS A 222 1.94 -12.27 16.77
CA HIS A 222 1.86 -13.73 16.72
C HIS A 222 1.12 -14.24 15.48
N ASN A 223 0.17 -13.49 14.96
CA ASN A 223 -0.52 -13.81 13.72
C ASN A 223 0.44 -13.81 12.53
N ILE A 224 1.40 -12.87 12.49
CA ILE A 224 2.47 -12.84 11.48
C ILE A 224 3.29 -14.14 11.52
N ILE A 225 3.69 -14.59 12.72
CA ILE A 225 4.44 -15.84 12.88
C ILE A 225 3.60 -17.05 12.47
N ALA A 226 2.30 -17.07 12.82
CA ALA A 226 1.40 -18.15 12.43
C ALA A 226 1.24 -18.27 10.90
N ILE A 227 1.27 -17.15 10.17
CA ILE A 227 1.29 -17.16 8.69
C ILE A 227 2.60 -17.77 8.17
N CYS A 228 3.75 -17.42 8.75
CA CYS A 228 5.04 -18.01 8.37
C CYS A 228 5.04 -19.53 8.59
N ASP A 229 4.55 -19.99 9.76
CA ASP A 229 4.44 -21.43 10.08
C ASP A 229 3.52 -22.14 9.08
N LYS A 230 2.39 -21.52 8.73
CA LYS A 230 1.45 -22.05 7.75
C LYS A 230 2.07 -22.17 6.35
N LEU A 231 2.75 -21.13 5.87
CA LEU A 231 3.47 -21.17 4.59
C LEU A 231 4.57 -22.26 4.60
N GLY A 232 5.28 -22.40 5.70
CA GLY A 232 6.27 -23.48 5.90
C GLY A 232 5.63 -24.88 5.81
N ALA A 233 4.48 -25.09 6.45
CA ALA A 233 3.74 -26.34 6.41
C ALA A 233 3.19 -26.66 4.99
N LEU A 234 2.77 -25.65 4.26
CA LEU A 234 2.30 -25.75 2.86
C LEU A 234 3.44 -25.92 1.85
N ARG A 235 4.69 -25.80 2.26
CA ARG A 235 5.87 -25.76 1.37
C ARG A 235 5.87 -24.55 0.41
N GLU A 236 5.30 -23.42 0.83
CA GLU A 236 5.17 -22.18 0.11
C GLU A 236 5.98 -21.04 0.77
N SER A 237 7.10 -21.37 1.46
CA SER A 237 7.95 -20.37 2.14
C SER A 237 8.64 -19.40 1.18
N ASP A 238 8.77 -19.75 -0.09
CA ASP A 238 9.26 -18.89 -1.17
C ASP A 238 8.36 -17.68 -1.47
N ARG A 239 7.11 -17.70 -0.98
CA ARG A 239 6.22 -16.54 -1.01
C ARG A 239 6.62 -15.45 -0.01
N ILE A 240 7.43 -15.77 0.99
CA ILE A 240 7.94 -14.77 1.94
C ILE A 240 9.04 -13.97 1.26
N GLU A 241 8.73 -12.74 0.87
CA GLU A 241 9.71 -11.85 0.24
C GLU A 241 10.58 -11.13 1.28
N ARG A 242 9.96 -10.66 2.39
CA ARG A 242 10.67 -9.89 3.42
C ARG A 242 9.96 -10.00 4.77
N GLY A 243 10.73 -10.13 5.83
CA GLY A 243 10.23 -10.24 7.20
C GLY A 243 10.17 -11.72 7.67
N PRO A 244 9.54 -11.99 8.84
CA PRO A 244 8.91 -10.99 9.73
C PRO A 244 9.94 -9.98 10.27
N GLY A 245 9.52 -8.74 10.48
CA GLY A 245 10.39 -7.67 10.93
C GLY A 245 9.65 -6.56 11.69
N ARG A 246 10.42 -5.52 12.08
CA ARG A 246 9.91 -4.32 12.71
C ARG A 246 10.35 -3.09 11.90
N HIS A 247 9.40 -2.32 11.37
CA HIS A 247 9.71 -1.03 10.78
C HIS A 247 10.10 0.00 11.85
N ALA A 248 11.00 0.93 11.51
CA ALA A 248 11.10 2.18 12.24
C ALA A 248 10.00 3.13 11.79
N VAL A 249 9.90 3.39 10.49
CA VAL A 249 8.73 4.06 9.90
C VAL A 249 7.47 3.31 10.29
N SER A 250 6.43 4.01 10.72
CA SER A 250 5.19 3.45 11.26
C SER A 250 5.29 2.64 12.55
N ASN A 251 6.49 2.29 13.01
CA ASN A 251 6.71 1.47 14.20
C ASN A 251 5.96 0.12 14.17
N ALA A 252 5.56 -0.39 13.02
CA ALA A 252 4.76 -1.60 12.92
C ALA A 252 5.59 -2.87 12.72
N TYR A 253 5.06 -4.01 13.18
CA TYR A 253 5.53 -5.32 12.73
C TYR A 253 5.00 -5.60 11.33
N TYR A 254 5.80 -6.25 10.50
CA TYR A 254 5.48 -6.52 9.11
C TYR A 254 5.90 -7.91 8.64
N LEU A 255 5.23 -8.37 7.60
CA LEU A 255 5.59 -9.51 6.77
C LEU A 255 5.14 -9.21 5.33
N TYR A 256 6.05 -9.27 4.37
CA TYR A 256 5.73 -9.10 2.96
C TYR A 256 5.72 -10.45 2.25
N LEU A 257 4.64 -10.68 1.53
CA LEU A 257 4.37 -11.89 0.79
C LEU A 257 4.19 -11.58 -0.70
N ARG A 258 4.42 -12.59 -1.54
CA ARG A 258 4.01 -12.58 -2.95
C ARG A 258 2.82 -13.52 -3.12
N ASP A 259 1.74 -12.99 -3.70
CA ASP A 259 0.62 -13.81 -4.12
C ASP A 259 0.98 -14.69 -5.35
N PRO A 260 0.08 -15.54 -5.87
CA PRO A 260 0.37 -16.39 -7.02
C PRO A 260 0.78 -15.64 -8.30
N ASP A 261 0.32 -14.41 -8.47
CA ASP A 261 0.60 -13.56 -9.64
C ASP A 261 1.75 -12.57 -9.42
N GLY A 262 2.37 -12.59 -8.22
CA GLY A 262 3.49 -11.74 -7.84
C GLY A 262 3.09 -10.39 -7.26
N HIS A 263 1.81 -10.13 -6.99
CA HIS A 263 1.42 -8.95 -6.22
C HIS A 263 2.00 -9.00 -4.81
N ARG A 264 2.52 -7.88 -4.33
CA ARG A 264 3.06 -7.79 -2.97
C ARG A 264 1.94 -7.49 -1.98
N VAL A 265 1.83 -8.34 -0.97
CA VAL A 265 0.88 -8.21 0.14
C VAL A 265 1.65 -8.04 1.43
N GLU A 266 1.33 -6.99 2.19
CA GLU A 266 1.87 -6.79 3.53
C GLU A 266 0.89 -7.26 4.59
N ILE A 267 1.40 -7.98 5.59
CA ILE A 267 0.70 -8.23 6.83
C ILE A 267 1.31 -7.32 7.89
N TYR A 268 0.48 -6.49 8.51
CA TYR A 268 0.88 -5.31 9.27
C TYR A 268 0.20 -5.27 10.64
N THR A 269 0.90 -4.82 11.69
CA THR A 269 0.27 -4.69 13.01
C THR A 269 1.06 -3.79 13.95
N GLN A 270 0.34 -3.21 14.92
CA GLN A 270 0.88 -2.44 16.03
C GLN A 270 1.62 -1.16 15.62
N ASP A 271 1.04 -0.43 14.66
CA ASP A 271 1.36 0.98 14.43
C ASP A 271 0.84 1.85 15.59
N TYR A 272 1.04 3.15 15.50
CA TYR A 272 0.61 4.10 16.53
C TYR A 272 -0.58 4.95 16.10
N TYR A 273 -1.32 5.47 17.08
CA TYR A 273 -2.46 6.35 16.87
C TYR A 273 -2.01 7.75 16.42
N THR A 274 -2.73 8.31 15.45
CA THR A 274 -2.41 9.60 14.82
C THR A 274 -3.61 10.56 14.76
N GLY A 275 -4.69 10.27 15.50
CA GLY A 275 -5.99 10.96 15.35
C GLY A 275 -6.02 12.40 15.86
N ASP A 276 -5.02 12.83 16.63
CA ASP A 276 -4.99 14.21 17.12
C ASP A 276 -4.76 15.20 15.97
N PRO A 277 -5.50 16.34 15.96
CA PRO A 277 -5.39 17.31 14.85
C PRO A 277 -4.01 17.96 14.73
N ASP A 278 -3.25 18.00 15.81
CA ASP A 278 -1.90 18.56 15.92
C ASP A 278 -0.80 17.50 15.99
N ASN A 279 -1.13 16.22 15.66
CA ASN A 279 -0.13 15.16 15.58
C ASN A 279 0.99 15.57 14.60
N PRO A 280 2.25 15.73 15.06
CA PRO A 280 3.33 16.17 14.21
C PRO A 280 3.78 15.07 13.27
N ALA A 281 4.22 15.43 12.06
CA ALA A 281 4.87 14.49 11.16
C ALA A 281 6.25 14.10 11.70
N VAL A 282 6.65 12.84 11.50
CA VAL A 282 7.99 12.33 11.80
C VAL A 282 8.80 12.31 10.51
N THR A 283 9.95 12.97 10.52
CA THR A 283 10.87 12.99 9.37
C THR A 283 12.08 12.10 9.66
N TRP A 284 12.34 11.18 8.72
CA TRP A 284 13.47 10.28 8.73
C TRP A 284 14.55 10.75 7.76
N ASP A 285 15.82 10.69 8.18
CA ASP A 285 16.94 10.93 7.27
C ASP A 285 17.04 9.79 6.25
N VAL A 286 17.18 10.13 4.97
CA VAL A 286 17.34 9.16 3.88
C VAL A 286 18.56 8.25 4.09
N HIS A 287 19.60 8.75 4.75
CA HIS A 287 20.84 8.03 5.07
C HIS A 287 20.75 7.15 6.32
N ASP A 288 19.70 7.31 7.15
CA ASP A 288 19.48 6.41 8.29
C ASP A 288 18.87 5.07 7.83
N ASN A 289 19.70 4.06 7.70
CA ASN A 289 19.25 2.72 7.30
C ASN A 289 18.30 2.07 8.31
N GLN A 290 18.31 2.50 9.59
CA GLN A 290 17.41 1.96 10.61
C GLN A 290 15.94 2.29 10.34
N ARG A 291 15.64 3.34 9.57
CA ARG A 291 14.26 3.67 9.16
C ARG A 291 13.53 2.53 8.45
N ARG A 292 14.28 1.68 7.71
CA ARG A 292 13.72 0.58 6.91
C ARG A 292 13.35 -0.64 7.75
N ASP A 293 14.21 -0.94 8.72
CA ASP A 293 14.01 -2.07 9.63
C ASP A 293 14.70 -1.76 10.95
N TRP A 294 13.90 -1.71 12.02
CA TRP A 294 14.39 -1.36 13.37
C TRP A 294 15.39 -2.38 13.91
N TRP A 295 15.26 -3.66 13.50
CA TRP A 295 16.18 -4.73 13.91
C TRP A 295 17.43 -4.81 13.02
N GLY A 296 17.48 -4.04 11.94
CA GLY A 296 18.61 -3.98 11.03
C GLY A 296 18.62 -5.10 9.99
N THR A 297 17.48 -5.72 9.69
CA THR A 297 17.37 -6.72 8.62
C THR A 297 17.52 -6.04 7.25
N PRO A 298 18.35 -6.61 6.33
CA PRO A 298 18.54 -6.05 5.00
C PRO A 298 17.23 -5.99 4.19
N VAL A 299 17.15 -5.00 3.32
CA VAL A 299 16.08 -4.92 2.32
C VAL A 299 16.48 -5.73 1.09
N VAL A 300 15.56 -6.56 0.60
CA VAL A 300 15.76 -7.36 -0.60
C VAL A 300 15.78 -6.49 -1.87
N PRO A 301 16.57 -6.81 -2.92
CA PRO A 301 16.67 -5.99 -4.15
C PRO A 301 15.31 -5.77 -4.83
N SER A 302 14.42 -6.78 -4.85
CA SER A 302 13.07 -6.70 -5.42
C SER A 302 12.21 -5.59 -4.81
N TRP A 303 12.54 -5.17 -3.57
CA TRP A 303 11.83 -4.11 -2.86
C TRP A 303 11.76 -2.80 -3.63
N TYR A 304 12.83 -2.42 -4.31
CA TYR A 304 12.93 -1.16 -5.05
C TYR A 304 12.63 -1.31 -6.54
N SER A 305 12.89 -2.49 -7.10
CA SER A 305 12.78 -2.72 -8.55
C SER A 305 11.43 -3.26 -8.99
N GLU A 306 10.66 -3.88 -8.08
CA GLU A 306 9.44 -4.58 -8.44
C GLU A 306 8.18 -3.96 -7.82
N GLY A 307 7.12 -3.96 -8.61
CA GLY A 307 5.77 -3.54 -8.23
C GLY A 307 4.78 -3.94 -9.31
N SER A 308 3.51 -4.09 -8.94
CA SER A 308 2.46 -4.43 -9.90
C SER A 308 2.16 -3.26 -10.82
N LEU A 309 1.99 -3.52 -12.10
CA LEU A 309 1.51 -2.53 -13.06
C LEU A 309 0.14 -1.99 -12.63
N VAL A 310 -0.20 -0.80 -13.10
CA VAL A 310 -1.56 -0.26 -12.97
C VAL A 310 -2.20 -0.14 -14.34
N LEU A 311 -3.51 -0.27 -14.41
CA LEU A 311 -4.27 -0.13 -15.65
C LEU A 311 -4.82 1.28 -15.80
N ASP A 312 -4.97 1.73 -17.05
CA ASP A 312 -5.78 2.89 -17.36
C ASP A 312 -7.29 2.54 -17.28
N LEU A 313 -8.14 3.53 -17.51
CA LEU A 313 -9.60 3.31 -17.43
C LEU A 313 -10.16 2.45 -18.58
N ASP A 314 -9.35 2.19 -19.62
CA ASP A 314 -9.69 1.27 -20.71
C ASP A 314 -9.16 -0.15 -20.48
N GLY A 315 -8.43 -0.38 -19.37
CA GLY A 315 -7.87 -1.68 -19.01
C GLY A 315 -6.50 -1.98 -19.63
N ASN A 316 -5.81 -0.97 -20.16
CA ASN A 316 -4.46 -1.13 -20.69
C ASN A 316 -3.41 -0.79 -19.62
N PRO A 317 -2.25 -1.43 -19.61
CA PRO A 317 -1.15 -1.06 -18.71
C PRO A 317 -0.70 0.38 -18.95
N VAL A 318 -0.62 1.16 -17.88
CA VAL A 318 -0.06 2.52 -17.93
C VAL A 318 1.45 2.43 -18.16
N PRO A 319 2.01 3.16 -19.13
CA PRO A 319 3.46 3.18 -19.37
C PRO A 319 4.22 3.68 -18.13
N LEU A 320 5.34 3.03 -17.82
CA LEU A 320 6.22 3.45 -16.74
C LEU A 320 7.04 4.68 -17.13
N THR A 321 7.16 5.61 -16.21
CA THR A 321 8.11 6.72 -16.27
C THR A 321 9.25 6.43 -15.30
N SER A 322 10.47 6.53 -15.78
CA SER A 322 11.65 6.32 -14.94
C SER A 322 11.86 7.48 -13.99
N ARG A 323 12.27 7.16 -12.77
CA ARG A 323 12.73 8.13 -11.80
C ARG A 323 14.00 8.83 -12.31
N THR A 324 14.04 10.16 -12.20
CA THR A 324 15.17 10.98 -12.69
C THR A 324 16.29 11.14 -11.65
N ASP A 325 15.97 10.94 -10.37
CA ASP A 325 16.86 11.11 -9.20
C ASP A 325 17.16 9.76 -8.49
N ALA A 326 17.17 8.65 -9.23
CA ALA A 326 17.29 7.27 -8.73
C ALA A 326 18.53 6.98 -7.88
N SER A 327 19.42 7.96 -7.71
CA SER A 327 20.79 7.68 -7.29
C SER A 327 20.97 7.34 -5.81
N GLU A 328 20.16 7.83 -4.89
CA GLU A 328 20.48 7.67 -3.45
C GLU A 328 19.92 6.40 -2.80
N MET A 329 18.79 5.89 -3.27
CA MET A 329 18.28 4.61 -2.76
C MET A 329 19.13 3.43 -3.17
N GLU A 330 19.76 3.46 -4.37
CA GLU A 330 20.71 2.46 -4.81
C GLU A 330 22.05 2.56 -4.09
N GLN A 331 22.55 3.77 -3.83
CA GLN A 331 23.80 4.00 -3.11
C GLN A 331 23.76 3.51 -1.65
N THR A 332 22.59 3.49 -1.02
CA THR A 332 22.45 2.98 0.36
C THR A 332 22.36 1.46 0.45
N ILE A 333 22.22 0.75 -0.68
CA ILE A 333 22.22 -0.73 -0.70
C ILE A 333 23.65 -1.28 -0.83
N GLY A 334 24.61 -0.46 -1.23
CA GLY A 334 25.97 -0.90 -1.59
C GLY A 334 25.99 -1.72 -2.89
N ALA A 335 27.11 -1.74 -3.58
CA ALA A 335 27.27 -2.45 -4.85
C ALA A 335 27.09 -3.99 -4.77
N ASP A 336 27.09 -4.55 -3.56
CA ASP A 336 26.85 -5.97 -3.24
C ASP A 336 25.43 -6.25 -2.72
N GLY A 337 24.58 -5.22 -2.65
CA GLY A 337 23.17 -5.33 -2.22
C GLY A 337 22.93 -5.61 -0.73
N PHE A 338 23.98 -5.82 0.08
CA PHE A 338 23.85 -6.35 1.44
C PHE A 338 24.76 -5.73 2.51
N SER A 339 25.50 -4.66 2.21
CA SER A 339 26.36 -4.06 3.23
C SER A 339 25.56 -3.11 4.16
N TYR A 340 25.53 -3.44 5.42
CA TYR A 340 25.03 -2.60 6.51
C TYR A 340 26.18 -1.78 7.07
N THR A 341 26.46 -0.63 6.49
CA THR A 341 27.27 0.39 7.17
C THR A 341 26.39 1.62 7.34
N ARG A 342 26.10 1.99 8.57
CA ARG A 342 25.63 3.36 8.83
C ARG A 342 26.77 4.30 8.51
N PRO A 343 26.56 5.36 7.72
CA PRO A 343 27.60 6.35 7.45
C PRO A 343 28.19 6.98 8.72
N ASP A 344 27.37 7.09 9.77
CA ASP A 344 27.69 7.75 11.04
C ASP A 344 28.03 6.80 12.20
N ASP A 345 28.05 5.48 11.96
CA ASP A 345 28.46 4.54 12.99
C ASP A 345 29.95 4.70 13.25
N ASP A 346 30.28 5.36 14.37
CA ASP A 346 31.61 5.30 14.95
C ASP A 346 31.92 3.82 15.26
N LYS A 347 32.57 3.16 14.29
CA LYS A 347 32.86 1.71 14.34
C LYS A 347 33.57 1.31 15.62
N ASP A 348 34.24 2.25 16.29
CA ASP A 348 34.95 2.00 17.55
C ASP A 348 34.01 1.88 18.75
N LYS A 349 32.78 2.40 18.64
CA LYS A 349 31.76 2.32 19.70
C LYS A 349 30.80 1.15 19.55
N LEU A 350 30.85 0.43 18.44
CA LEU A 350 29.98 -0.74 18.23
C LEU A 350 30.53 -1.95 18.97
N PRO A 351 29.66 -2.82 19.50
CA PRO A 351 30.06 -4.15 19.95
C PRO A 351 30.76 -4.91 18.83
N ASP A 352 31.76 -5.75 19.17
CA ASP A 352 32.60 -6.44 18.19
C ASP A 352 31.80 -7.28 17.17
N TRP A 353 30.67 -7.85 17.58
CA TRP A 353 29.77 -8.60 16.70
C TRP A 353 29.03 -7.71 15.68
N LYS A 354 28.95 -6.37 15.89
CA LYS A 354 28.38 -5.39 14.95
C LYS A 354 29.43 -4.74 14.06
N LYS A 355 30.75 -4.92 14.35
CA LYS A 355 31.84 -4.34 13.56
C LYS A 355 32.16 -5.13 12.30
N GLY A 356 31.63 -6.36 12.17
CA GLY A 356 31.83 -7.23 11.02
C GLY A 356 30.88 -6.88 9.87
N GLU A 357 31.38 -6.99 8.65
CA GLU A 357 30.53 -7.00 7.47
C GLU A 357 29.68 -8.27 7.49
N TYR A 358 28.34 -8.13 7.61
CA TYR A 358 27.42 -9.25 7.43
C TYR A 358 27.34 -9.57 5.94
N LYS A 359 28.17 -10.45 5.46
CA LYS A 359 27.93 -11.16 4.21
C LYS A 359 26.94 -12.29 4.51
N LEU A 360 25.67 -12.09 4.16
CA LEU A 360 24.77 -13.23 3.97
C LEU A 360 25.36 -14.03 2.79
N GLY A 361 26.12 -15.07 3.10
CA GLY A 361 26.64 -15.96 2.09
C GLY A 361 25.48 -16.60 1.33
N ASN A 362 25.63 -16.69 0.02
CA ASN A 362 24.84 -17.58 -0.83
C ASN A 362 24.98 -19.02 -0.28
N GLN A 363 24.14 -19.38 0.67
CA GLN A 363 23.94 -20.76 1.12
C GLN A 363 22.45 -20.97 1.34
N LEU A 364 21.75 -21.20 0.27
CA LEU A 364 20.60 -22.09 0.17
C LEU A 364 20.72 -22.85 -1.13
#